data_ed821f884cdf63d73064cfcc9df0cf5d
#
_entry.id   ed821f884cdf63d73064cfcc9df0cf5d
#
_cell.length_a   1.000
_cell.length_b   1.000
_cell.length_c   1.000
_cell.angle_alpha   90.00
_cell.angle_beta   90.00
_cell.angle_gamma   90.00
#
_symmetry.space_group_name_H-M   'P 1'
#
loop_
_entity.id
_entity.type
_entity.pdbx_description
1 polymer ?
#
loop_
_entity_poly.entity_id
_entity_poly.type
_entity_poly.pdbx_seq_one_letter_code
_entity_poly.pdbx_strand_id
1 'polypeptide(L)'
;MVRQWQEFLYEKRYAMSYMDALPDFVKLAESYGHLGIKVDKEEDLKPALIEAFKQKDRTVFLDIITDPSENVFPMIPAGGAHCDMLLAGRDEMVSKDETDFNAV
;
A
#
# COMPACT_ATOMS: atom_id res chain seq x y z
N MET A 1 5.93 1.98 -3.23
CA MET A 1 7.06 1.13 -3.75
C MET A 1 8.43 1.64 -3.34
N VAL A 2 8.78 2.94 -3.46
CA VAL A 2 10.13 3.45 -3.10
C VAL A 2 10.51 3.11 -1.65
N ARG A 3 9.61 3.35 -0.69
CA ARG A 3 9.83 3.01 0.73
C ARG A 3 10.11 1.52 0.92
N GLN A 4 9.37 0.64 0.25
CA GLN A 4 9.57 -0.82 0.31
C GLN A 4 10.97 -1.23 -0.16
N TRP A 5 11.47 -0.60 -1.24
CA TRP A 5 12.82 -0.85 -1.72
C TRP A 5 13.88 -0.37 -0.72
N GLN A 6 13.67 0.79 -0.11
CA GLN A 6 14.55 1.30 0.94
C GLN A 6 14.56 0.38 2.15
N GLU A 7 13.42 -0.24 2.48
CA GLU A 7 13.31 -1.19 3.56
C GLU A 7 14.12 -2.46 3.29
N PHE A 8 13.95 -3.07 2.11
CA PHE A 8 14.52 -4.39 1.83
C PHE A 8 15.96 -4.35 1.31
N LEU A 9 16.31 -3.33 0.54
CA LEU A 9 17.59 -3.27 -0.18
C LEU A 9 18.57 -2.25 0.40
N TYR A 10 18.10 -1.32 1.24
CA TYR A 10 18.90 -0.21 1.74
C TYR A 10 18.86 -0.08 3.27
N GLU A 11 18.75 -1.18 3.99
CA GLU A 11 18.86 -1.24 5.46
C GLU A 11 17.88 -0.29 6.18
N LYS A 12 16.65 -0.15 5.66
CA LYS A 12 15.63 0.76 6.19
C LYS A 12 16.07 2.25 6.23
N ARG A 13 17.03 2.63 5.38
CA ARG A 13 17.47 4.02 5.25
C ARG A 13 16.48 4.79 4.38
N TYR A 14 15.39 5.24 5.02
CA TYR A 14 14.34 5.97 4.35
C TYR A 14 14.76 7.40 4.01
N ALA A 15 14.57 7.81 2.76
CA ALA A 15 14.83 9.15 2.28
C ALA A 15 13.80 9.56 1.22
N MET A 16 13.20 10.73 1.39
CA MET A 16 12.23 11.32 0.45
C MET A 16 11.06 10.39 0.07
N SER A 17 10.71 9.46 0.96
CA SER A 17 9.60 8.50 0.80
C SER A 17 8.47 8.74 1.81
N TYR A 18 8.48 9.86 2.50
CA TYR A 18 7.42 10.29 3.41
C TYR A 18 6.36 11.10 2.66
N MET A 19 5.13 10.99 3.14
CA MET A 19 3.97 11.69 2.59
C MET A 19 3.24 12.47 3.69
N ASP A 20 4.00 13.27 4.45
CA ASP A 20 3.48 13.98 5.62
C ASP A 20 2.63 15.21 5.26
N ALA A 21 2.80 15.75 4.06
CA ALA A 21 2.12 16.95 3.58
C ALA A 21 1.30 16.66 2.32
N LEU A 22 0.33 15.77 2.44
CA LEU A 22 -0.60 15.47 1.35
C LEU A 22 -1.67 16.58 1.23
N PRO A 23 -2.09 16.91 0.01
CA PRO A 23 -3.26 17.75 -0.20
C PRO A 23 -4.53 17.03 0.26
N ASP A 24 -5.56 17.81 0.56
CA ASP A 24 -6.90 17.27 0.79
C ASP A 24 -7.50 16.85 -0.58
N PHE A 25 -7.43 15.57 -0.87
CA PHE A 25 -7.88 15.02 -2.16
C PHE A 25 -9.40 15.09 -2.35
N VAL A 26 -10.17 15.06 -1.26
CA VAL A 26 -11.62 15.25 -1.33
C VAL A 26 -11.93 16.67 -1.79
N LYS A 27 -11.35 17.68 -1.15
CA LYS A 27 -11.53 19.08 -1.58
C LYS A 27 -11.01 19.34 -3.00
N LEU A 28 -9.92 18.67 -3.38
CA LEU A 28 -9.42 18.77 -4.75
C LEU A 28 -10.46 18.24 -5.75
N ALA A 29 -11.04 17.08 -5.51
CA ALA A 29 -12.09 16.51 -6.35
C ALA A 29 -13.33 17.42 -6.42
N GLU A 30 -13.77 17.94 -5.27
CA GLU A 30 -14.91 18.85 -5.17
C GLU A 30 -14.68 20.16 -5.94
N SER A 31 -13.45 20.68 -5.95
CA SER A 31 -13.10 21.89 -6.70
C SER A 31 -13.28 21.74 -8.22
N TYR A 32 -13.25 20.50 -8.72
CA TYR A 32 -13.55 20.15 -10.11
C TYR A 32 -15.02 19.75 -10.35
N GLY A 33 -15.89 19.88 -9.34
CA GLY A 33 -17.31 19.51 -9.43
C GLY A 33 -17.57 18.00 -9.29
N HIS A 34 -16.60 17.24 -8.83
CA HIS A 34 -16.72 15.80 -8.59
C HIS A 34 -17.23 15.51 -7.17
N LEU A 35 -17.68 14.29 -6.94
CA LEU A 35 -17.97 13.81 -5.57
C LEU A 35 -16.69 13.23 -4.98
N GLY A 36 -16.18 13.83 -3.89
CA GLY A 36 -15.09 13.29 -3.11
C GLY A 36 -15.61 12.53 -1.88
N ILE A 37 -15.10 11.34 -1.63
CA ILE A 37 -15.42 10.54 -0.43
C ILE A 37 -14.12 10.05 0.17
N LYS A 38 -13.90 10.36 1.46
CA LYS A 38 -12.77 9.83 2.22
C LYS A 38 -13.20 8.56 2.95
N VAL A 39 -12.33 7.54 2.90
CA VAL A 39 -12.50 6.27 3.60
C VAL A 39 -11.26 6.04 4.45
N ASP A 40 -11.37 6.18 5.76
CA ASP A 40 -10.29 5.99 6.73
C ASP A 40 -10.50 4.79 7.65
N LYS A 41 -11.64 4.11 7.53
CA LYS A 41 -11.97 2.89 8.26
C LYS A 41 -12.48 1.82 7.31
N GLU A 42 -12.15 0.56 7.62
CA GLU A 42 -12.57 -0.60 6.82
C GLU A 42 -14.10 -0.70 6.69
N GLU A 43 -14.81 -0.43 7.78
CA GLU A 43 -16.29 -0.48 7.83
C GLU A 43 -16.97 0.49 6.87
N ASP A 44 -16.32 1.61 6.54
CA ASP A 44 -16.84 2.66 5.65
C ASP A 44 -16.58 2.35 4.16
N LEU A 45 -15.72 1.39 3.84
CA LEU A 45 -15.35 1.08 2.45
C LEU A 45 -16.55 0.61 1.63
N LYS A 46 -17.32 -0.35 2.15
CA LYS A 46 -18.47 -0.89 1.43
C LYS A 46 -19.59 0.15 1.22
N PRO A 47 -19.99 0.96 2.22
CA PRO A 47 -20.90 2.06 2.02
C PRO A 47 -20.42 3.09 0.97
N ALA A 48 -19.14 3.46 1.03
CA ALA A 48 -18.57 4.41 0.07
C ALA A 48 -18.61 3.89 -1.37
N LEU A 49 -18.28 2.62 -1.58
CA LEU A 49 -18.37 1.98 -2.91
C LEU A 49 -19.81 1.94 -3.41
N ILE A 50 -20.77 1.59 -2.56
CA ILE A 50 -22.19 1.58 -2.93
C ILE A 50 -22.63 2.98 -3.33
N GLU A 51 -22.25 4.02 -2.59
CA GLU A 51 -22.58 5.40 -2.92
C GLU A 51 -21.91 5.84 -4.23
N ALA A 52 -20.64 5.50 -4.43
CA ALA A 52 -19.93 5.80 -5.66
C ALA A 52 -20.63 5.21 -6.90
N PHE A 53 -21.05 3.95 -6.84
CA PHE A 53 -21.73 3.28 -7.96
C PHE A 53 -23.16 3.74 -8.22
N LYS A 54 -23.80 4.44 -7.29
CA LYS A 54 -25.10 5.09 -7.51
C LYS A 54 -25.00 6.34 -8.41
N GLN A 55 -23.87 7.02 -8.38
CA GLN A 55 -23.65 8.21 -9.18
C GLN A 55 -23.54 7.85 -10.67
N LYS A 56 -24.31 8.50 -11.53
CA LYS A 56 -24.33 8.21 -12.97
C LYS A 56 -23.95 9.42 -13.84
N ASP A 57 -24.03 10.59 -13.29
CA ASP A 57 -23.92 11.87 -13.97
C ASP A 57 -22.66 12.67 -13.66
N ARG A 58 -21.83 12.18 -12.72
CA ARG A 58 -20.57 12.81 -12.33
C ARG A 58 -19.52 11.78 -11.92
N THR A 59 -18.27 12.20 -12.00
CA THR A 59 -17.14 11.41 -11.50
C THR A 59 -17.15 11.34 -9.96
N VAL A 60 -16.80 10.17 -9.43
CA VAL A 60 -16.60 9.98 -7.99
C VAL A 60 -15.13 9.71 -7.72
N PHE A 61 -14.58 10.39 -6.75
CA PHE A 61 -13.23 10.21 -6.27
C PHE A 61 -13.25 9.62 -4.86
N LEU A 62 -12.66 8.45 -4.70
CA LEU A 62 -12.53 7.79 -3.40
C LEU A 62 -11.09 7.94 -2.90
N ASP A 63 -10.91 8.65 -1.78
CA ASP A 63 -9.63 8.76 -1.06
C ASP A 63 -9.60 7.69 0.04
N ILE A 64 -9.01 6.53 -0.28
CA ILE A 64 -8.97 5.38 0.63
C ILE A 64 -7.61 5.34 1.32
N ILE A 65 -7.62 5.56 2.63
CA ILE A 65 -6.41 5.56 3.45
C ILE A 65 -5.98 4.11 3.73
N THR A 66 -4.79 3.78 3.29
CA THR A 66 -4.18 2.46 3.51
C THR A 66 -3.06 2.54 4.54
N ASP A 67 -2.64 1.39 5.10
CA ASP A 67 -1.50 1.34 6.00
C ASP A 67 -0.20 1.70 5.23
N PRO A 68 0.54 2.74 5.67
CA PRO A 68 1.77 3.17 5.00
C PRO A 68 2.94 2.20 5.21
N SER A 69 2.85 1.29 6.16
CA SER A 69 3.90 0.32 6.48
C SER A 69 3.78 -0.99 5.71
N GLU A 70 2.58 -1.30 5.19
CA GLU A 70 2.35 -2.53 4.43
C GLU A 70 3.16 -2.59 3.14
N ASN A 71 3.81 -3.72 2.92
CA ASN A 71 4.61 -4.02 1.75
C ASN A 71 3.85 -4.91 0.76
N VAL A 72 4.21 -4.80 -0.51
CA VAL A 72 3.59 -5.59 -1.59
C VAL A 72 4.35 -6.90 -1.78
N PHE A 73 3.68 -8.01 -1.60
CA PHE A 73 4.19 -9.36 -1.86
C PHE A 73 3.23 -10.13 -2.77
N PRO A 74 3.74 -11.09 -3.57
CA PRO A 74 5.16 -11.39 -3.81
C PRO A 74 5.87 -10.29 -4.61
N MET A 75 7.20 -10.17 -4.45
CA MET A 75 8.02 -9.21 -5.19
C MET A 75 9.26 -9.89 -5.77
N ILE A 76 9.52 -9.70 -7.06
CA ILE A 76 10.76 -10.11 -7.70
C ILE A 76 11.75 -8.95 -7.60
N PRO A 77 12.93 -9.12 -6.95
CA PRO A 77 13.93 -8.05 -6.89
C PRO A 77 14.49 -7.75 -8.27
N ALA A 78 14.95 -6.52 -8.46
CA ALA A 78 15.54 -6.09 -9.73
C ALA A 78 16.72 -7.01 -10.13
N GLY A 79 16.68 -7.55 -11.34
CA GLY A 79 17.67 -8.51 -11.85
C GLY A 79 17.49 -9.95 -11.38
N GLY A 80 16.48 -10.22 -10.54
CA GLY A 80 16.14 -11.57 -10.09
C GLY A 80 15.23 -12.34 -11.05
N ALA A 81 15.20 -13.66 -10.89
CA ALA A 81 14.26 -14.56 -11.55
C ALA A 81 13.04 -14.86 -10.67
N HIS A 82 12.07 -15.61 -11.18
CA HIS A 82 10.88 -15.99 -10.39
C HIS A 82 11.23 -16.86 -9.17
N CYS A 83 12.32 -17.65 -9.22
CA CYS A 83 12.82 -18.41 -8.08
C CYS A 83 13.40 -17.54 -6.96
N ASP A 84 13.75 -16.28 -7.26
CA ASP A 84 14.28 -15.32 -6.29
C ASP A 84 13.17 -14.44 -5.67
N MET A 85 11.91 -14.82 -5.86
CA MET A 85 10.74 -14.08 -5.42
C MET A 85 10.71 -13.97 -3.89
N LEU A 86 10.57 -12.73 -3.41
CA LEU A 86 10.36 -12.44 -2.00
C LEU A 86 8.87 -12.65 -1.67
N LEU A 87 8.58 -13.55 -0.75
CA LEU A 87 7.22 -13.90 -0.33
C LEU A 87 6.80 -13.20 0.97
N ALA A 88 7.78 -12.72 1.74
CA ALA A 88 7.58 -12.03 3.00
C ALA A 88 8.71 -11.03 3.25
N GLY A 89 8.61 -10.22 4.31
CA GLY A 89 9.68 -9.35 4.75
C GLY A 89 10.95 -10.13 5.11
N ARG A 90 12.11 -9.51 4.93
CA ARG A 90 13.41 -10.17 5.12
C ARG A 90 13.57 -10.74 6.54
N ASP A 91 13.02 -10.05 7.53
CA ASP A 91 13.06 -10.46 8.94
C ASP A 91 12.19 -11.72 9.21
N GLU A 92 11.10 -11.91 8.43
CA GLU A 92 10.22 -13.08 8.52
C GLU A 92 10.80 -14.31 7.81
N MET A 93 11.62 -14.11 6.76
CA MET A 93 12.28 -15.20 6.05
C MET A 93 13.42 -15.79 6.87
N VAL A 94 14.20 -14.96 7.57
CA VAL A 94 15.29 -15.43 8.45
C VAL A 94 14.77 -16.29 9.59
N SER A 95 13.59 -15.96 10.15
CA SER A 95 12.99 -16.76 11.24
C SER A 95 12.48 -18.14 10.81
N LYS A 96 12.19 -18.34 9.51
CA LYS A 96 11.77 -19.66 8.98
C LYS A 96 12.96 -20.58 8.70
N ASP A 97 14.06 -20.04 8.20
CA ASP A 97 15.26 -20.83 7.92
C ASP A 97 15.93 -21.36 9.21
N GLU A 98 15.82 -20.62 10.34
CA GLU A 98 16.36 -21.07 11.62
C GLU A 98 15.51 -22.19 12.27
N THR A 99 14.22 -22.28 11.95
CA THR A 99 13.35 -23.33 12.50
C THR A 99 13.44 -24.65 11.72
N ASP A 100 13.74 -24.63 10.44
CA ASP A 100 13.88 -25.85 9.61
C ASP A 100 15.22 -26.57 9.83
N PHE A 101 16.27 -25.90 10.33
CA PHE A 101 17.55 -26.51 10.60
C PHE A 101 17.60 -27.31 11.91
N ASN A 102 16.65 -27.10 12.82
CA ASN A 102 16.57 -27.80 14.10
C ASN A 102 15.59 -28.99 14.11
N ALA A 103 15.07 -29.39 12.94
CA ALA A 103 14.09 -30.49 12.80
C ALA A 103 14.69 -31.76 12.13
N VAL A 104 16.03 -31.97 12.24
CA VAL A 104 16.70 -33.23 11.81
C VAL A 104 17.40 -33.88 12.97
#